data_0afadc5eb0c921ae83a60341fec06dd4
#
_entry.id   0afadc5eb0c921ae83a60341fec06dd4
#
_cell.length_a   1.000
_cell.length_b   1.000
_cell.length_c   1.000
_cell.angle_alpha   90.00
_cell.angle_beta   90.00
_cell.angle_gamma   90.00
#
_symmetry.space_group_name_H-M   'P 1'
#
loop_
_entity.id
_entity.type
_entity.pdbx_description
1 polymer ?
#
loop_
_entity_poly.entity_id
_entity_poly.type
_entity_poly.pdbx_seq_one_letter_code
_entity_poly.pdbx_strand_id
1 'polypeptide(L)'
;MPRFTNWARTVVARPAEHHAPGSDAEVLELLRATRGHKVRVVGAAHSWSRINVPEDVWVTLDGLSGVTIDRARGEATVQGGTRLRDLMAALVEEGLTLPIVGSITAQSIAGAIATGTHGSSLVHGNLASLVTKLVLTTADGRIELTGDRLAGARVHLGALGVVTSVTLRIEPLFQLAEEVADLAIADVASALPAIARSAEYVKLWWMPHAPTAQVFRYTRTTEATAGKPERKRWIDERVMHRFVFPIVVRAAHVPGLIRPISRAIARSFVGVRRVGPSALMLQTPMPLRHRETEAALPLASAGEAFDRLARAIAGDAALRINFPMELRFVPSDPAWLSPAQGVDTCQIGAYCHGRSCDRYFALFWRELRALHARPHWGKELDHTADEIRALWPELGRFQALRDELDPERMFGSAFHAGTIGA
;
A
#
# COMPACT_ATOMS: atom_id res chain seq x y z
N MET A 1 9.39 29.69 -0.66
CA MET A 1 9.65 28.26 -0.74
C MET A 1 8.34 27.48 -0.72
N PRO A 2 8.14 26.51 -1.60
CA PRO A 2 6.95 25.68 -1.60
C PRO A 2 6.84 24.89 -0.30
N ARG A 3 5.61 24.56 0.12
CA ARG A 3 5.34 23.78 1.33
C ARG A 3 4.78 22.41 0.96
N PHE A 4 5.53 21.38 1.26
CA PHE A 4 5.10 19.98 1.14
C PHE A 4 4.46 19.51 2.45
N THR A 5 3.42 18.68 2.35
CA THR A 5 2.89 17.88 3.46
C THR A 5 2.33 16.56 2.90
N ASN A 6 2.54 15.44 3.62
CA ASN A 6 1.94 14.18 3.22
C ASN A 6 0.43 14.17 3.50
N TRP A 7 -0.30 13.18 2.95
CA TRP A 7 -1.75 13.04 3.12
C TRP A 7 -2.19 12.99 4.59
N ALA A 8 -1.45 12.26 5.43
CA ALA A 8 -1.76 12.13 6.86
C ALA A 8 -1.43 13.39 7.67
N ARG A 9 -0.71 14.36 7.09
CA ARG A 9 -0.20 15.58 7.75
C ARG A 9 0.78 15.30 8.90
N THR A 10 1.46 14.16 8.86
CA THR A 10 2.48 13.78 9.85
C THR A 10 3.87 14.27 9.46
N VAL A 11 4.06 14.62 8.18
CA VAL A 11 5.33 15.09 7.63
C VAL A 11 5.13 16.43 6.94
N VAL A 12 6.04 17.36 7.20
CA VAL A 12 6.11 18.69 6.55
C VAL A 12 7.54 18.93 6.10
N ALA A 13 7.71 19.46 4.87
CA ALA A 13 9.00 19.90 4.34
C ALA A 13 8.86 21.25 3.61
N ARG A 14 9.97 21.91 3.36
CA ARG A 14 10.07 23.17 2.60
C ARG A 14 11.21 23.06 1.61
N PRO A 15 11.01 22.32 0.48
CA PRO A 15 12.02 22.24 -0.57
C PRO A 15 12.30 23.63 -1.16
N ALA A 16 13.48 23.78 -1.77
CA ALA A 16 13.86 25.03 -2.43
C ALA A 16 12.96 25.32 -3.64
N GLU A 17 12.70 24.28 -4.44
CA GLU A 17 11.99 24.37 -5.71
C GLU A 17 10.86 23.34 -5.84
N HIS A 18 9.87 23.64 -6.70
CA HIS A 18 8.83 22.72 -7.13
C HIS A 18 8.62 22.79 -8.63
N HIS A 19 8.66 21.64 -9.30
CA HIS A 19 8.48 21.50 -10.74
C HIS A 19 7.40 20.47 -11.08
N ALA A 20 6.73 20.65 -12.21
CA ALA A 20 5.66 19.78 -12.70
C ALA A 20 5.83 19.55 -14.22
N PRO A 21 6.88 18.81 -14.67
CA PRO A 21 7.10 18.54 -16.08
C PRO A 21 5.93 17.72 -16.66
N GLY A 22 5.56 18.05 -17.90
CA GLY A 22 4.46 17.43 -18.65
C GLY A 22 4.91 16.43 -19.72
N SER A 23 6.23 16.25 -19.91
CA SER A 23 6.77 15.32 -20.91
C SER A 23 8.08 14.68 -20.45
N ASP A 24 8.46 13.54 -21.04
CA ASP A 24 9.75 12.87 -20.80
C ASP A 24 10.93 13.81 -21.11
N ALA A 25 10.79 14.64 -22.14
CA ALA A 25 11.82 15.61 -22.54
C ALA A 25 12.02 16.68 -21.45
N GLU A 26 10.92 17.23 -20.91
CA GLU A 26 10.98 18.19 -19.82
C GLU A 26 11.51 17.58 -18.53
N VAL A 27 11.21 16.30 -18.25
CA VAL A 27 11.83 15.55 -17.11
C VAL A 27 13.33 15.47 -17.29
N LEU A 28 13.82 15.09 -18.48
CA LEU A 28 15.25 14.98 -18.77
C LEU A 28 15.96 16.35 -18.67
N GLU A 29 15.37 17.39 -19.20
CA GLU A 29 15.90 18.75 -19.12
C GLU A 29 15.99 19.23 -17.66
N LEU A 30 14.93 19.03 -16.88
CA LEU A 30 14.89 19.34 -15.46
C LEU A 30 16.00 18.63 -14.69
N LEU A 31 16.17 17.31 -14.89
CA LEU A 31 17.18 16.53 -14.20
C LEU A 31 18.60 16.99 -14.53
N ARG A 32 18.85 17.39 -15.79
CA ARG A 32 20.13 17.97 -16.20
C ARG A 32 20.39 19.33 -15.56
N ALA A 33 19.36 20.17 -15.48
CA ALA A 33 19.46 21.51 -14.87
C ALA A 33 19.65 21.43 -13.33
N THR A 34 19.19 20.35 -12.69
CA THR A 34 19.25 20.17 -11.23
C THR A 34 20.35 19.19 -10.77
N ARG A 35 21.35 18.91 -11.62
CA ARG A 35 22.52 18.10 -11.20
C ARG A 35 23.15 18.70 -9.95
N GLY A 36 23.57 17.84 -9.02
CA GLY A 36 24.13 18.22 -7.73
C GLY A 36 23.09 18.51 -6.64
N HIS A 37 21.80 18.52 -6.95
CA HIS A 37 20.71 18.67 -5.99
C HIS A 37 19.97 17.35 -5.75
N LYS A 38 19.33 17.23 -4.58
CA LYS A 38 18.46 16.08 -4.27
C LYS A 38 17.08 16.29 -4.88
N VAL A 39 16.70 15.40 -5.78
CA VAL A 39 15.41 15.42 -6.49
C VAL A 39 14.46 14.36 -5.89
N ARG A 40 13.28 14.79 -5.45
CA ARG A 40 12.26 13.88 -4.97
C ARG A 40 10.99 13.97 -5.81
N VAL A 41 10.67 12.87 -6.51
CA VAL A 41 9.40 12.73 -7.20
C VAL A 41 8.33 12.30 -6.20
N VAL A 42 7.24 13.05 -6.14
CA VAL A 42 6.13 12.79 -5.22
C VAL A 42 4.83 12.65 -6.02
N GLY A 43 4.16 11.51 -5.88
CA GLY A 43 2.83 11.29 -6.42
C GLY A 43 1.74 11.95 -5.56
N ALA A 44 0.80 11.14 -5.05
CA ALA A 44 -0.31 11.62 -4.20
C ALA A 44 0.08 11.90 -2.73
N ALA A 45 1.35 11.79 -2.36
CA ALA A 45 1.86 11.96 -1.00
C ALA A 45 1.15 11.06 0.06
N HIS A 46 0.70 9.86 -0.34
CA HIS A 46 -0.03 8.92 0.54
C HIS A 46 0.89 8.05 1.42
N SER A 47 2.22 8.18 1.34
CA SER A 47 3.13 7.48 2.26
C SER A 47 3.15 8.14 3.63
N TRP A 48 3.12 7.32 4.68
CA TRP A 48 3.32 7.75 6.09
C TRP A 48 4.78 7.81 6.44
N SER A 49 5.64 6.99 5.82
CA SER A 49 7.10 7.08 5.98
C SER A 49 7.64 8.38 5.36
N ARG A 50 8.90 8.68 5.68
CA ARG A 50 9.59 9.87 5.14
C ARG A 50 10.11 9.67 3.71
N ILE A 51 9.78 8.58 3.04
CA ILE A 51 10.25 8.23 1.68
C ILE A 51 9.90 9.31 0.63
N ASN A 52 8.78 10.01 0.83
CA ASN A 52 8.27 11.03 -0.10
C ASN A 52 8.65 12.47 0.29
N VAL A 53 9.56 12.66 1.24
CA VAL A 53 9.96 14.00 1.71
C VAL A 53 10.95 14.63 0.73
N PRO A 54 10.59 15.74 0.06
CA PRO A 54 11.53 16.47 -0.77
C PRO A 54 12.51 17.29 0.10
N GLU A 55 13.77 17.28 -0.28
CA GLU A 55 14.84 18.05 0.39
C GLU A 55 15.11 19.33 -0.42
N ASP A 56 15.71 19.25 -1.60
CA ASP A 56 16.03 20.41 -2.44
C ASP A 56 14.95 20.65 -3.51
N VAL A 57 14.77 19.70 -4.41
CA VAL A 57 13.86 19.80 -5.57
C VAL A 57 12.70 18.84 -5.41
N TRP A 58 11.51 19.39 -5.40
CA TRP A 58 10.24 18.64 -5.41
C TRP A 58 9.70 18.54 -6.84
N VAL A 59 9.43 17.33 -7.31
CA VAL A 59 8.85 17.08 -8.64
C VAL A 59 7.51 16.38 -8.50
N THR A 60 6.48 16.86 -9.21
CA THR A 60 5.21 16.15 -9.41
C THR A 60 5.07 15.77 -10.87
N LEU A 61 4.47 14.62 -11.16
CA LEU A 61 4.23 14.13 -12.52
C LEU A 61 2.76 14.26 -12.94
N ASP A 62 2.01 15.17 -12.35
CA ASP A 62 0.57 15.32 -12.63
C ASP A 62 0.29 15.69 -14.11
N GLY A 63 1.23 16.38 -14.77
CA GLY A 63 1.20 16.66 -16.21
C GLY A 63 1.58 15.46 -17.09
N LEU A 64 2.23 14.43 -16.52
CA LEU A 64 2.65 13.22 -17.23
C LEU A 64 1.64 12.11 -16.96
N SER A 65 0.42 12.23 -17.49
CA SER A 65 -0.69 11.33 -17.27
C SER A 65 -1.33 10.88 -18.60
N GLY A 66 -1.55 9.57 -18.73
CA GLY A 66 -2.17 8.96 -19.91
C GLY A 66 -2.13 7.44 -19.84
N VAL A 67 -3.03 6.80 -20.57
CA VAL A 67 -3.18 5.33 -20.65
C VAL A 67 -3.29 4.94 -22.11
N THR A 68 -2.50 3.96 -22.53
CA THR A 68 -2.60 3.31 -23.83
C THR A 68 -2.83 1.82 -23.60
N ILE A 69 -3.90 1.26 -24.17
CA ILE A 69 -4.30 -0.12 -23.97
C ILE A 69 -3.94 -0.95 -25.20
N ASP A 70 -3.22 -2.05 -25.00
CA ASP A 70 -2.95 -3.10 -25.98
C ASP A 70 -3.74 -4.35 -25.61
N ARG A 71 -4.95 -4.49 -26.18
CA ARG A 71 -5.82 -5.64 -25.91
C ARG A 71 -5.23 -6.95 -26.41
N ALA A 72 -4.47 -6.94 -27.51
CA ALA A 72 -3.91 -8.13 -28.09
C ALA A 72 -2.82 -8.73 -27.20
N ARG A 73 -2.09 -7.88 -26.48
CA ARG A 73 -1.06 -8.30 -25.52
C ARG A 73 -1.60 -8.45 -24.09
N GLY A 74 -2.82 -8.00 -23.82
CA GLY A 74 -3.35 -7.92 -22.44
C GLY A 74 -2.54 -6.97 -21.56
N GLU A 75 -2.11 -5.85 -22.10
CA GLU A 75 -1.25 -4.87 -21.44
C GLU A 75 -1.81 -3.44 -21.54
N ALA A 76 -1.52 -2.63 -20.53
CA ALA A 76 -1.71 -1.20 -20.55
C ALA A 76 -0.39 -0.47 -20.27
N THR A 77 -0.01 0.45 -21.12
CA THR A 77 1.12 1.36 -20.89
C THR A 77 0.59 2.67 -20.31
N VAL A 78 1.11 3.06 -19.16
CA VAL A 78 0.57 4.12 -18.31
C VAL A 78 1.70 5.11 -18.00
N GLN A 79 1.46 6.40 -18.15
CA GLN A 79 2.42 7.44 -17.75
C GLN A 79 2.52 7.52 -16.22
N GLY A 80 3.72 7.79 -15.69
CA GLY A 80 4.06 7.64 -14.27
C GLY A 80 3.20 8.44 -13.27
N GLY A 81 2.70 9.60 -13.70
CA GLY A 81 1.83 10.47 -12.90
C GLY A 81 0.36 10.06 -12.87
N THR A 82 -0.09 9.18 -13.79
CA THR A 82 -1.48 8.73 -13.86
C THR A 82 -1.96 8.20 -12.53
N ARG A 83 -3.11 8.69 -12.06
CA ARG A 83 -3.71 8.17 -10.81
C ARG A 83 -4.34 6.81 -11.06
N LEU A 84 -4.27 5.92 -10.06
CA LEU A 84 -4.88 4.58 -10.17
C LEU A 84 -6.38 4.65 -10.47
N ARG A 85 -7.11 5.64 -9.91
CA ARG A 85 -8.53 5.84 -10.21
C ARG A 85 -8.78 6.14 -11.69
N ASP A 86 -7.90 6.93 -12.33
CA ASP A 86 -8.03 7.35 -13.72
C ASP A 86 -7.66 6.19 -14.65
N LEU A 87 -6.61 5.42 -14.30
CA LEU A 87 -6.27 4.16 -14.96
C LEU A 87 -7.44 3.16 -14.88
N MET A 88 -8.00 2.95 -13.68
CA MET A 88 -9.12 2.03 -13.49
C MET A 88 -10.37 2.47 -14.26
N ALA A 89 -10.66 3.78 -14.33
CA ALA A 89 -11.76 4.31 -15.12
C ALA A 89 -11.56 4.01 -16.62
N ALA A 90 -10.39 4.31 -17.18
CA ALA A 90 -10.05 4.03 -18.57
C ALA A 90 -10.13 2.52 -18.90
N LEU A 91 -9.68 1.65 -18.01
CA LEU A 91 -9.79 0.20 -18.19
C LEU A 91 -11.25 -0.27 -18.17
N VAL A 92 -12.05 0.23 -17.22
CA VAL A 92 -13.49 -0.16 -17.10
C VAL A 92 -14.29 0.27 -18.31
N GLU A 93 -14.05 1.45 -18.87
CA GLU A 93 -14.69 1.91 -20.12
C GLU A 93 -14.44 0.94 -21.28
N GLU A 94 -13.30 0.27 -21.27
CA GLU A 94 -12.91 -0.75 -22.24
C GLU A 94 -13.29 -2.19 -21.83
N GLY A 95 -14.05 -2.38 -20.75
CA GLY A 95 -14.39 -3.71 -20.23
C GLY A 95 -13.22 -4.49 -19.65
N LEU A 96 -12.19 -3.79 -19.15
CA LEU A 96 -10.94 -4.34 -18.62
C LEU A 96 -10.74 -3.92 -17.17
N THR A 97 -9.78 -4.55 -16.49
CA THR A 97 -9.40 -4.23 -15.11
C THR A 97 -7.96 -4.64 -14.81
N LEU A 98 -7.45 -4.19 -13.66
CA LEU A 98 -6.27 -4.80 -13.03
C LEU A 98 -6.70 -6.00 -12.19
N PRO A 99 -5.94 -7.12 -12.21
CA PRO A 99 -6.26 -8.30 -11.39
C PRO A 99 -6.14 -8.04 -9.89
N ILE A 100 -5.36 -7.05 -9.48
CA ILE A 100 -5.18 -6.65 -8.08
C ILE A 100 -5.04 -5.14 -7.98
N VAL A 101 -5.63 -4.54 -6.94
CA VAL A 101 -5.46 -3.13 -6.58
C VAL A 101 -5.35 -2.99 -5.07
N GLY A 102 -4.70 -1.92 -4.62
CA GLY A 102 -4.73 -1.51 -3.21
C GLY A 102 -6.08 -0.89 -2.82
N SER A 103 -6.30 -0.70 -1.53
CA SER A 103 -7.53 -0.09 -1.02
C SER A 103 -7.77 1.33 -1.53
N ILE A 104 -6.70 2.08 -1.82
CA ILE A 104 -6.72 3.50 -2.18
C ILE A 104 -6.29 3.68 -3.62
N THR A 105 -7.11 4.39 -4.42
CA THR A 105 -6.86 4.66 -5.84
C THR A 105 -6.42 6.10 -6.14
N ALA A 106 -6.21 6.91 -5.12
CA ALA A 106 -5.69 8.27 -5.27
C ALA A 106 -4.17 8.33 -5.59
N GLN A 107 -3.45 7.23 -5.40
CA GLN A 107 -2.01 7.12 -5.66
C GLN A 107 -1.72 7.25 -7.17
N SER A 108 -0.56 7.84 -7.54
CA SER A 108 -0.02 7.70 -8.89
C SER A 108 0.53 6.29 -9.10
N ILE A 109 0.52 5.79 -10.34
CA ILE A 109 1.02 4.45 -10.65
C ILE A 109 2.49 4.28 -10.26
N ALA A 110 3.36 5.26 -10.60
CA ALA A 110 4.77 5.23 -10.23
C ALA A 110 4.97 5.17 -8.71
N GLY A 111 4.20 5.97 -7.94
CA GLY A 111 4.28 5.95 -6.47
C GLY A 111 3.74 4.68 -5.84
N ALA A 112 2.70 4.07 -6.42
CA ALA A 112 2.10 2.84 -5.91
C ALA A 112 3.04 1.63 -6.08
N ILE A 113 3.67 1.48 -7.25
CA ILE A 113 4.65 0.40 -7.46
C ILE A 113 5.93 0.61 -6.65
N ALA A 114 6.36 1.88 -6.48
CA ALA A 114 7.60 2.21 -5.77
C ALA A 114 7.70 1.65 -4.35
N THR A 115 6.59 1.47 -3.67
CA THR A 115 6.53 1.01 -2.28
C THR A 115 5.89 -0.37 -2.11
N GLY A 116 5.58 -1.06 -3.23
CA GLY A 116 4.98 -2.40 -3.19
C GLY A 116 3.51 -2.39 -2.74
N THR A 117 2.72 -1.36 -3.13
CA THR A 117 1.28 -1.34 -2.86
C THR A 117 0.62 -2.64 -3.29
N HIS A 118 -0.18 -3.23 -2.42
CA HIS A 118 -0.81 -4.54 -2.62
C HIS A 118 -2.30 -4.54 -2.27
N GLY A 119 -3.01 -5.53 -2.77
CA GLY A 119 -4.34 -5.91 -2.33
C GLY A 119 -4.27 -7.07 -1.33
N SER A 120 -5.17 -8.04 -1.47
CA SER A 120 -5.16 -9.25 -0.65
C SER A 120 -5.57 -10.46 -1.48
N SER A 121 -4.60 -11.23 -1.93
CA SER A 121 -4.78 -12.47 -2.69
C SER A 121 -3.48 -13.27 -2.63
N LEU A 122 -3.55 -14.59 -2.50
CA LEU A 122 -2.40 -15.49 -2.71
C LEU A 122 -2.25 -15.92 -4.18
N VAL A 123 -3.12 -15.45 -5.08
CA VAL A 123 -3.05 -15.70 -6.52
C VAL A 123 -2.39 -14.54 -7.24
N HIS A 124 -2.71 -13.30 -6.83
CA HIS A 124 -2.21 -12.07 -7.42
C HIS A 124 -1.24 -11.38 -6.47
N GLY A 125 -0.06 -11.06 -6.95
CA GLY A 125 0.99 -10.35 -6.18
C GLY A 125 0.62 -8.91 -5.83
N ASN A 126 1.62 -8.15 -5.42
CA ASN A 126 1.45 -6.70 -5.28
C ASN A 126 1.31 -6.02 -6.67
N LEU A 127 0.97 -4.73 -6.68
CA LEU A 127 0.75 -4.00 -7.93
C LEU A 127 2.01 -3.96 -8.82
N ALA A 128 3.20 -3.92 -8.21
CA ALA A 128 4.46 -3.94 -8.94
C ALA A 128 4.73 -5.29 -9.64
N SER A 129 4.13 -6.40 -9.19
CA SER A 129 4.24 -7.70 -9.86
C SER A 129 3.52 -7.76 -11.21
N LEU A 130 2.58 -6.84 -11.46
CA LEU A 130 1.91 -6.70 -12.75
C LEU A 130 2.78 -6.03 -13.81
N VAL A 131 3.85 -5.35 -13.40
CA VAL A 131 4.71 -4.57 -14.30
C VAL A 131 5.52 -5.52 -15.20
N THR A 132 5.36 -5.36 -16.52
CA THR A 132 6.11 -6.11 -17.55
C THR A 132 7.25 -5.28 -18.13
N LYS A 133 7.14 -3.94 -18.06
CA LYS A 133 8.15 -3.00 -18.52
C LYS A 133 8.08 -1.71 -17.72
N LEU A 134 9.22 -1.11 -17.43
CA LEU A 134 9.33 0.17 -16.74
C LEU A 134 10.31 1.08 -17.47
N VAL A 135 9.95 2.35 -17.64
CA VAL A 135 10.81 3.36 -18.21
C VAL A 135 11.21 4.36 -17.13
N LEU A 136 12.51 4.49 -16.94
CA LEU A 136 13.12 5.48 -16.07
C LEU A 136 13.74 6.60 -16.93
N THR A 137 13.64 7.83 -16.46
CA THR A 137 14.41 8.96 -16.95
C THR A 137 15.38 9.40 -15.83
N THR A 138 16.67 9.44 -16.16
CA THR A 138 17.78 9.97 -15.35
C THR A 138 18.36 11.20 -16.04
N ALA A 139 19.33 11.88 -15.41
CA ALA A 139 20.03 13.00 -16.04
C ALA A 139 20.84 12.60 -17.29
N ASP A 140 21.18 11.30 -17.41
CA ASP A 140 21.95 10.76 -18.55
C ASP A 140 21.06 10.28 -19.70
N GLY A 141 19.77 10.14 -19.46
CA GLY A 141 18.81 9.77 -20.50
C GLY A 141 17.67 8.86 -20.03
N ARG A 142 16.95 8.34 -21.02
CA ARG A 142 15.82 7.43 -20.85
C ARG A 142 16.31 5.98 -20.92
N ILE A 143 15.87 5.15 -19.96
CA ILE A 143 16.28 3.75 -19.83
C ILE A 143 15.03 2.89 -19.73
N GLU A 144 14.93 1.86 -20.58
CA GLU A 144 13.90 0.84 -20.53
C GLU A 144 14.40 -0.37 -19.72
N LEU A 145 13.64 -0.78 -18.72
CA LEU A 145 13.98 -1.91 -17.86
C LEU A 145 13.02 -3.07 -18.07
N THR A 146 13.62 -4.23 -18.32
CA THR A 146 12.98 -5.55 -18.51
C THR A 146 13.80 -6.62 -17.81
N GLY A 147 13.28 -7.87 -17.74
CA GLY A 147 14.01 -9.00 -17.17
C GLY A 147 14.47 -8.78 -15.73
N ASP A 148 15.68 -9.14 -15.42
CA ASP A 148 16.26 -9.10 -14.06
C ASP A 148 16.40 -7.66 -13.52
N ARG A 149 16.78 -6.71 -14.36
CA ARG A 149 16.83 -5.30 -13.98
C ARG A 149 15.45 -4.75 -13.62
N LEU A 150 14.39 -5.23 -14.27
CA LEU A 150 13.03 -4.93 -13.90
C LEU A 150 12.66 -5.47 -12.52
N ALA A 151 13.13 -6.68 -12.15
CA ALA A 151 12.90 -7.21 -10.80
C ALA A 151 13.49 -6.28 -9.72
N GLY A 152 14.67 -5.70 -9.96
CA GLY A 152 15.25 -4.68 -9.09
C GLY A 152 14.48 -3.36 -9.05
N ALA A 153 13.85 -2.98 -10.17
CA ALA A 153 13.19 -1.69 -10.32
C ALA A 153 11.69 -1.70 -9.99
N ARG A 154 11.04 -2.85 -9.81
CA ARG A 154 9.60 -2.94 -9.53
C ARG A 154 9.21 -2.23 -8.23
N VAL A 155 9.99 -2.43 -7.16
CA VAL A 155 9.84 -1.72 -5.88
C VAL A 155 11.07 -0.82 -5.69
N HIS A 156 11.10 0.29 -6.43
CA HIS A 156 12.30 1.12 -6.63
C HIS A 156 12.49 2.21 -5.57
N LEU A 157 11.56 2.41 -4.66
CA LEU A 157 11.59 3.41 -3.58
C LEU A 157 11.82 4.86 -4.05
N GLY A 158 11.73 5.12 -5.36
CA GLY A 158 12.09 6.41 -5.96
C GLY A 158 13.58 6.71 -5.92
N ALA A 159 14.45 5.68 -5.87
CA ALA A 159 15.90 5.80 -5.69
C ALA A 159 16.71 5.56 -6.98
N LEU A 160 16.05 5.19 -8.09
CA LEU A 160 16.71 4.77 -9.34
C LEU A 160 16.57 5.78 -10.49
N GLY A 161 15.69 6.75 -10.35
CA GLY A 161 15.30 7.68 -11.42
C GLY A 161 13.83 8.06 -11.35
N VAL A 162 13.40 8.87 -12.31
CA VAL A 162 11.99 9.25 -12.49
C VAL A 162 11.29 8.20 -13.34
N VAL A 163 10.28 7.52 -12.79
CA VAL A 163 9.45 6.59 -13.55
C VAL A 163 8.49 7.40 -14.41
N THR A 164 8.76 7.45 -15.72
CA THR A 164 7.94 8.19 -16.68
C THR A 164 6.88 7.33 -17.35
N SER A 165 7.11 6.01 -17.46
CA SER A 165 6.13 5.08 -18.02
C SER A 165 6.21 3.69 -17.40
N VAL A 166 5.06 3.03 -17.27
CA VAL A 166 4.90 1.68 -16.71
C VAL A 166 3.98 0.88 -17.63
N THR A 167 4.39 -0.31 -18.08
CA THR A 167 3.50 -1.27 -18.75
C THR A 167 3.07 -2.34 -17.76
N LEU A 168 1.76 -2.58 -17.68
CA LEU A 168 1.11 -3.46 -16.71
C LEU A 168 0.26 -4.52 -17.42
N ARG A 169 0.24 -5.73 -16.89
CA ARG A 169 -0.75 -6.74 -17.29
C ARG A 169 -2.14 -6.32 -16.83
N ILE A 170 -3.11 -6.51 -17.72
CA ILE A 170 -4.54 -6.26 -17.50
C ILE A 170 -5.33 -7.51 -17.86
N GLU A 171 -6.59 -7.56 -17.43
CA GLU A 171 -7.50 -8.66 -17.76
C GLU A 171 -8.93 -8.16 -18.01
N PRO A 172 -9.82 -8.99 -18.58
CA PRO A 172 -11.23 -8.64 -18.72
C PRO A 172 -11.87 -8.32 -17.37
N LEU A 173 -12.75 -7.32 -17.34
CA LEU A 173 -13.53 -6.98 -16.16
C LEU A 173 -14.40 -8.16 -15.72
N PHE A 174 -14.40 -8.48 -14.44
CA PHE A 174 -15.13 -9.60 -13.86
C PHE A 174 -15.97 -9.16 -12.65
N GLN A 175 -16.96 -9.98 -12.31
CA GLN A 175 -17.79 -9.79 -11.13
C GLN A 175 -17.19 -10.54 -9.94
N LEU A 176 -17.36 -9.98 -8.75
CA LEU A 176 -17.01 -10.59 -7.48
C LEU A 176 -18.22 -10.70 -6.57
N ALA A 177 -18.43 -11.88 -6.00
CA ALA A 177 -19.34 -12.08 -4.88
C ALA A 177 -18.55 -11.94 -3.58
N GLU A 178 -19.04 -11.08 -2.68
CA GLU A 178 -18.48 -10.87 -1.34
C GLU A 178 -19.31 -11.65 -0.31
N GLU A 179 -18.58 -12.38 0.54
CA GLU A 179 -19.12 -13.01 1.72
C GLU A 179 -18.33 -12.61 2.96
N VAL A 180 -19.02 -12.31 4.06
CA VAL A 180 -18.39 -11.91 5.32
C VAL A 180 -18.86 -12.84 6.43
N ALA A 181 -17.90 -13.46 7.11
CA ALA A 181 -18.16 -14.36 8.24
C ALA A 181 -17.40 -13.88 9.49
N ASP A 182 -18.01 -14.08 10.65
CA ASP A 182 -17.34 -13.90 11.94
C ASP A 182 -16.44 -15.10 12.26
N LEU A 183 -15.32 -14.82 12.94
CA LEU A 183 -14.43 -15.80 13.50
C LEU A 183 -14.05 -15.38 14.93
N ALA A 184 -14.13 -16.28 15.88
CA ALA A 184 -13.69 -16.01 17.24
C ALA A 184 -12.17 -15.71 17.27
N ILE A 185 -11.76 -14.73 18.07
CA ILE A 185 -10.33 -14.33 18.13
C ILE A 185 -9.43 -15.50 18.54
N ALA A 186 -9.91 -16.39 19.40
CA ALA A 186 -9.15 -17.57 19.83
C ALA A 186 -8.81 -18.53 18.66
N ASP A 187 -9.62 -18.52 17.60
CA ASP A 187 -9.47 -19.44 16.47
C ASP A 187 -8.68 -18.82 15.30
N VAL A 188 -8.46 -17.49 15.32
CA VAL A 188 -7.82 -16.78 14.18
C VAL A 188 -6.46 -17.36 13.87
N ALA A 189 -5.58 -17.49 14.87
CA ALA A 189 -4.20 -17.91 14.66
C ALA A 189 -4.09 -19.26 13.96
N SER A 190 -4.85 -20.25 14.41
CA SER A 190 -4.86 -21.60 13.83
C SER A 190 -5.52 -21.67 12.45
N ALA A 191 -6.51 -20.78 12.20
CA ALA A 191 -7.27 -20.78 10.96
C ALA A 191 -6.60 -19.97 9.83
N LEU A 192 -5.63 -19.07 10.12
CA LEU A 192 -5.06 -18.15 9.14
C LEU A 192 -4.54 -18.83 7.86
N PRO A 193 -3.79 -19.96 7.91
CA PRO A 193 -3.31 -20.60 6.67
C PRO A 193 -4.44 -21.12 5.77
N ALA A 194 -5.54 -21.62 6.37
CA ALA A 194 -6.72 -22.07 5.64
C ALA A 194 -7.55 -20.89 5.12
N ILE A 195 -7.70 -19.85 5.93
CA ILE A 195 -8.39 -18.60 5.53
C ILE A 195 -7.71 -17.99 4.30
N ALA A 196 -6.39 -17.84 4.31
CA ALA A 196 -5.63 -17.25 3.22
C ALA A 196 -5.87 -17.92 1.86
N ARG A 197 -6.23 -19.19 1.84
CA ARG A 197 -6.49 -20.01 0.64
C ARG A 197 -7.99 -20.25 0.37
N SER A 198 -8.87 -19.67 1.17
CA SER A 198 -10.31 -19.99 1.11
C SER A 198 -11.08 -19.31 -0.03
N ALA A 199 -10.48 -18.32 -0.69
CA ALA A 199 -11.01 -17.67 -1.88
C ALA A 199 -9.87 -16.95 -2.65
N GLU A 200 -10.14 -16.48 -3.87
CA GLU A 200 -9.16 -15.76 -4.69
C GLU A 200 -8.69 -14.47 -4.03
N TYR A 201 -9.62 -13.74 -3.38
CA TYR A 201 -9.29 -12.56 -2.59
C TYR A 201 -9.85 -12.72 -1.19
N VAL A 202 -8.98 -12.60 -0.19
CA VAL A 202 -9.36 -12.79 1.22
C VAL A 202 -8.66 -11.74 2.07
N LYS A 203 -9.41 -11.10 2.95
CA LYS A 203 -8.84 -10.27 4.01
C LYS A 203 -9.55 -10.52 5.33
N LEU A 204 -8.88 -10.17 6.42
CA LEU A 204 -9.44 -10.27 7.74
C LEU A 204 -9.34 -8.89 8.42
N TRP A 205 -10.42 -8.47 9.07
CA TRP A 205 -10.46 -7.29 9.92
C TRP A 205 -10.76 -7.69 11.36
N TRP A 206 -9.96 -7.18 12.26
CA TRP A 206 -10.21 -7.28 13.67
C TRP A 206 -10.30 -5.88 14.29
N MET A 207 -11.48 -5.54 14.84
CA MET A 207 -11.58 -4.38 15.73
C MET A 207 -10.95 -4.77 17.06
N PRO A 208 -9.79 -4.22 17.43
CA PRO A 208 -9.18 -4.52 18.73
C PRO A 208 -10.19 -4.29 19.85
N HIS A 209 -10.17 -5.16 20.88
CA HIS A 209 -11.17 -5.27 21.96
C HIS A 209 -12.53 -5.89 21.58
N ALA A 210 -12.79 -6.25 20.32
CA ALA A 210 -13.92 -7.10 19.93
C ALA A 210 -13.57 -8.59 20.11
N PRO A 211 -14.54 -9.46 20.40
CA PRO A 211 -14.30 -10.90 20.61
C PRO A 211 -14.22 -11.67 19.28
N THR A 212 -14.56 -11.05 18.15
CA THR A 212 -14.54 -11.67 16.82
C THR A 212 -13.79 -10.82 15.83
N ALA A 213 -13.18 -11.47 14.84
CA ALA A 213 -12.69 -10.87 13.61
C ALA A 213 -13.64 -11.19 12.45
N GLN A 214 -13.64 -10.38 11.41
CA GLN A 214 -14.43 -10.56 10.22
C GLN A 214 -13.56 -11.03 9.07
N VAL A 215 -13.90 -12.15 8.48
CA VAL A 215 -13.24 -12.72 7.30
C VAL A 215 -14.04 -12.36 6.06
N PHE A 216 -13.46 -11.54 5.19
CA PHE A 216 -14.03 -11.14 3.91
C PHE A 216 -13.47 -12.05 2.83
N ARG A 217 -14.33 -12.70 2.08
CA ARG A 217 -13.99 -13.53 0.91
C ARG A 217 -14.63 -12.95 -0.32
N TYR A 218 -13.86 -12.90 -1.40
CA TYR A 218 -14.38 -12.46 -2.69
C TYR A 218 -14.03 -13.54 -3.72
N THR A 219 -15.05 -14.05 -4.39
CA THR A 219 -14.93 -15.08 -5.42
C THR A 219 -15.47 -14.56 -6.75
N ARG A 220 -14.85 -14.93 -7.86
CA ARG A 220 -15.34 -14.59 -9.19
C ARG A 220 -16.70 -15.28 -9.41
N THR A 221 -17.62 -14.55 -10.05
CA THR A 221 -18.96 -15.03 -10.32
C THR A 221 -19.49 -14.47 -11.64
N THR A 222 -20.46 -15.16 -12.22
CA THR A 222 -21.26 -14.69 -13.37
C THR A 222 -22.59 -14.06 -12.94
N GLU A 223 -22.87 -13.99 -11.65
CA GLU A 223 -24.09 -13.41 -11.12
C GLU A 223 -24.17 -11.91 -11.45
N ALA A 224 -25.40 -11.44 -11.65
CA ALA A 224 -25.64 -10.01 -11.83
C ALA A 224 -25.35 -9.22 -10.54
N THR A 225 -24.99 -7.95 -10.71
CA THR A 225 -24.74 -7.03 -9.58
C THR A 225 -25.92 -7.03 -8.59
N ALA A 226 -25.61 -7.27 -7.32
CA ALA A 226 -26.58 -7.35 -6.23
C ALA A 226 -26.05 -6.70 -4.95
N GLY A 227 -26.98 -6.34 -4.02
CA GLY A 227 -26.61 -5.71 -2.75
C GLY A 227 -26.19 -4.25 -2.87
N LYS A 228 -26.42 -3.62 -4.02
CA LYS A 228 -26.18 -2.18 -4.30
C LYS A 228 -24.77 -1.68 -3.87
N PRO A 229 -23.69 -2.26 -4.41
CA PRO A 229 -22.31 -1.94 -3.99
C PRO A 229 -21.96 -0.46 -4.18
N GLU A 230 -22.44 0.21 -5.25
CA GLU A 230 -22.23 1.65 -5.49
C GLU A 230 -22.91 2.51 -4.42
N ARG A 231 -24.14 2.16 -4.01
CA ARG A 231 -24.85 2.88 -2.95
C ARG A 231 -24.12 2.73 -1.62
N LYS A 232 -23.61 1.52 -1.32
CA LYS A 232 -22.83 1.30 -0.11
C LYS A 232 -21.57 2.17 -0.13
N ARG A 233 -20.82 2.16 -1.22
CA ARG A 233 -19.61 2.99 -1.39
C ARG A 233 -19.95 4.48 -1.20
N TRP A 234 -21.03 4.96 -1.80
CA TRP A 234 -21.48 6.34 -1.63
C TRP A 234 -21.79 6.69 -0.16
N ILE A 235 -22.51 5.78 0.55
CA ILE A 235 -22.81 5.96 1.98
C ILE A 235 -21.53 5.97 2.79
N ASP A 236 -20.61 5.03 2.56
CA ASP A 236 -19.36 4.93 3.28
C ASP A 236 -18.53 6.23 3.09
N GLU A 237 -18.34 6.70 1.87
CA GLU A 237 -17.54 7.88 1.57
C GLU A 237 -18.19 9.20 2.05
N ARG A 238 -19.50 9.38 1.84
CA ARG A 238 -20.19 10.64 2.09
C ARG A 238 -20.77 10.78 3.49
N VAL A 239 -21.17 9.67 4.10
CA VAL A 239 -21.84 9.70 5.42
C VAL A 239 -20.93 9.12 6.50
N MET A 240 -20.51 7.87 6.35
CA MET A 240 -19.77 7.16 7.40
C MET A 240 -18.42 7.83 7.68
N HIS A 241 -17.58 8.01 6.67
CA HIS A 241 -16.25 8.60 6.85
C HIS A 241 -16.26 10.09 7.14
N ARG A 242 -17.27 10.83 6.67
CA ARG A 242 -17.33 12.28 6.86
C ARG A 242 -17.94 12.69 8.20
N PHE A 243 -18.92 11.95 8.69
CA PHE A 243 -19.68 12.33 9.89
C PHE A 243 -19.61 11.29 11.00
N VAL A 244 -19.83 10.01 10.71
CA VAL A 244 -19.97 8.98 11.75
C VAL A 244 -18.60 8.59 12.34
N PHE A 245 -17.66 8.20 11.52
CA PHE A 245 -16.36 7.74 12.01
C PHE A 245 -15.55 8.79 12.78
N PRO A 246 -15.53 10.09 12.42
CA PRO A 246 -14.88 11.10 13.26
C PRO A 246 -15.45 11.18 14.69
N ILE A 247 -16.74 10.93 14.86
CA ILE A 247 -17.39 10.88 16.18
C ILE A 247 -17.00 9.57 16.88
N VAL A 248 -17.11 8.45 16.20
CA VAL A 248 -16.82 7.11 16.73
C VAL A 248 -15.37 7.00 17.21
N VAL A 249 -14.40 7.45 16.43
CA VAL A 249 -12.98 7.38 16.80
C VAL A 249 -12.65 8.30 18.00
N ARG A 250 -13.35 9.40 18.15
CA ARG A 250 -13.21 10.27 19.35
C ARG A 250 -13.88 9.64 20.57
N ALA A 251 -15.08 9.11 20.41
CA ALA A 251 -15.82 8.44 21.48
C ALA A 251 -15.07 7.21 22.03
N ALA A 252 -14.31 6.52 21.19
CA ALA A 252 -13.48 5.39 21.60
C ALA A 252 -12.40 5.76 22.64
N HIS A 253 -12.01 7.04 22.74
CA HIS A 253 -11.09 7.50 23.77
C HIS A 253 -11.75 7.74 25.15
N VAL A 254 -13.09 7.75 25.23
CA VAL A 254 -13.80 7.83 26.50
C VAL A 254 -13.69 6.52 27.26
N PRO A 255 -13.35 6.54 28.57
CA PRO A 255 -13.27 5.33 29.38
C PRO A 255 -14.55 4.48 29.30
N GLY A 256 -14.38 3.17 29.10
CA GLY A 256 -15.49 2.21 29.01
C GLY A 256 -16.17 2.10 27.64
N LEU A 257 -16.02 3.06 26.71
CA LEU A 257 -16.71 3.03 25.43
C LEU A 257 -16.00 2.22 24.34
N ILE A 258 -14.69 1.98 24.42
CA ILE A 258 -13.93 1.30 23.35
C ILE A 258 -14.49 -0.10 23.06
N ARG A 259 -14.77 -0.90 24.08
CA ARG A 259 -15.26 -2.28 23.90
C ARG A 259 -16.65 -2.36 23.26
N PRO A 260 -17.70 -1.62 23.76
CA PRO A 260 -19.00 -1.62 23.08
C PRO A 260 -18.95 -1.05 21.67
N ILE A 261 -18.15 -0.02 21.39
CA ILE A 261 -17.96 0.53 20.06
C ILE A 261 -17.33 -0.52 19.14
N SER A 262 -16.22 -1.15 19.54
CA SER A 262 -15.55 -2.18 18.73
C SER A 262 -16.49 -3.36 18.40
N ARG A 263 -17.30 -3.81 19.38
CA ARG A 263 -18.30 -4.86 19.16
C ARG A 263 -19.40 -4.45 18.19
N ALA A 264 -19.88 -3.22 18.28
CA ALA A 264 -20.91 -2.70 17.39
C ALA A 264 -20.39 -2.60 15.94
N ILE A 265 -19.16 -2.10 15.75
CA ILE A 265 -18.52 -2.03 14.45
C ILE A 265 -18.33 -3.44 13.87
N ALA A 266 -17.77 -4.38 14.62
CA ALA A 266 -17.55 -5.76 14.19
C ALA A 266 -18.87 -6.38 13.66
N ARG A 267 -19.96 -6.26 14.41
CA ARG A 267 -21.27 -6.81 14.02
C ARG A 267 -21.87 -6.18 12.76
N SER A 268 -21.49 -4.95 12.42
CA SER A 268 -22.06 -4.24 11.26
C SER A 268 -21.60 -4.81 9.90
N PHE A 269 -20.59 -5.67 9.87
CA PHE A 269 -20.05 -6.25 8.64
C PHE A 269 -20.67 -7.62 8.28
N VAL A 270 -21.29 -8.31 9.24
CA VAL A 270 -21.73 -9.70 9.08
C VAL A 270 -23.09 -9.80 8.41
N GLY A 271 -23.29 -10.88 7.63
CA GLY A 271 -24.58 -11.22 7.01
C GLY A 271 -24.91 -10.40 5.75
N VAL A 272 -23.98 -9.64 5.22
CA VAL A 272 -24.14 -8.88 3.99
C VAL A 272 -23.48 -9.63 2.83
N ARG A 273 -24.28 -10.05 1.84
CA ARG A 273 -23.78 -10.57 0.55
C ARG A 273 -23.94 -9.50 -0.51
N ARG A 274 -22.85 -9.23 -1.23
CA ARG A 274 -22.83 -8.27 -2.34
C ARG A 274 -22.17 -8.89 -3.56
N VAL A 275 -22.65 -8.51 -4.74
CA VAL A 275 -22.04 -8.85 -6.03
C VAL A 275 -21.82 -7.56 -6.79
N GLY A 276 -20.64 -7.38 -7.34
CA GLY A 276 -20.31 -6.17 -8.10
C GLY A 276 -19.02 -6.31 -8.89
N PRO A 277 -18.75 -5.34 -9.80
CA PRO A 277 -17.54 -5.38 -10.61
C PRO A 277 -16.27 -5.29 -9.74
N SER A 278 -15.25 -6.07 -10.12
CA SER A 278 -13.96 -6.15 -9.42
C SER A 278 -13.33 -4.78 -9.17
N ALA A 279 -13.42 -3.89 -10.15
CA ALA A 279 -12.93 -2.52 -10.05
C ALA A 279 -13.54 -1.72 -8.89
N LEU A 280 -14.75 -2.09 -8.43
CA LEU A 280 -15.42 -1.48 -7.29
C LEU A 280 -15.18 -2.27 -6.00
N MET A 281 -15.29 -3.61 -6.07
CA MET A 281 -15.32 -4.49 -4.91
C MET A 281 -13.96 -4.63 -4.20
N LEU A 282 -12.85 -4.52 -4.94
CA LEU A 282 -11.49 -4.62 -4.39
C LEU A 282 -11.01 -3.35 -3.69
N GLN A 283 -11.72 -2.24 -3.85
CA GLN A 283 -11.35 -0.97 -3.22
C GLN A 283 -12.03 -0.79 -1.86
N THR A 284 -11.32 -0.18 -0.92
CA THR A 284 -11.88 0.18 0.39
C THR A 284 -11.42 1.59 0.74
N PRO A 285 -12.12 2.64 0.26
CA PRO A 285 -11.73 4.02 0.54
C PRO A 285 -11.76 4.32 2.04
N MET A 286 -10.69 4.91 2.56
CA MET A 286 -10.60 5.38 3.95
C MET A 286 -10.17 6.86 3.99
N PRO A 287 -11.10 7.80 3.75
CA PRO A 287 -10.78 9.23 3.70
C PRO A 287 -10.51 9.86 5.07
N LEU A 288 -10.85 9.19 6.18
CA LEU A 288 -10.52 9.66 7.52
C LEU A 288 -9.00 9.58 7.74
N ARG A 289 -8.38 10.73 8.07
CA ARG A 289 -6.93 10.77 8.34
C ARG A 289 -6.59 9.94 9.56
N HIS A 290 -5.59 9.10 9.40
CA HIS A 290 -5.06 8.20 10.42
C HIS A 290 -3.55 8.06 10.22
N ARG A 291 -2.90 7.42 11.16
CA ARG A 291 -1.52 6.93 11.05
C ARG A 291 -1.57 5.41 10.83
N GLU A 292 -0.56 4.88 10.16
CA GLU A 292 -0.53 3.48 9.80
C GLU A 292 0.90 2.94 9.82
N THR A 293 1.08 1.77 10.41
CA THR A 293 2.25 0.91 10.24
C THR A 293 1.81 -0.45 9.75
N GLU A 294 2.68 -1.17 9.04
CA GLU A 294 2.33 -2.47 8.43
C GLU A 294 3.56 -3.36 8.36
N ALA A 295 3.37 -4.62 8.70
CA ALA A 295 4.39 -5.66 8.73
C ALA A 295 4.04 -6.81 7.79
N ALA A 296 4.96 -7.18 6.92
CA ALA A 296 4.92 -8.41 6.13
C ALA A 296 5.63 -9.53 6.87
N LEU A 297 4.94 -10.62 7.14
CA LEU A 297 5.51 -11.81 7.77
C LEU A 297 5.32 -13.02 6.85
N PRO A 298 6.24 -14.02 6.89
CA PRO A 298 5.96 -15.31 6.26
C PRO A 298 4.60 -15.83 6.71
N LEU A 299 3.80 -16.32 5.77
CA LEU A 299 2.44 -16.81 6.07
C LEU A 299 2.44 -17.89 7.19
N ALA A 300 3.50 -18.68 7.28
CA ALA A 300 3.68 -19.68 8.32
C ALA A 300 3.77 -19.08 9.74
N SER A 301 4.28 -17.84 9.87
CA SER A 301 4.42 -17.15 11.17
C SER A 301 3.22 -16.24 11.50
N ALA A 302 2.26 -16.11 10.58
CA ALA A 302 1.16 -15.14 10.71
C ALA A 302 0.26 -15.42 11.93
N GLY A 303 -0.01 -16.70 12.23
CA GLY A 303 -0.80 -17.11 13.39
C GLY A 303 -0.13 -16.68 14.70
N GLU A 304 1.16 -16.99 14.86
CA GLU A 304 1.95 -16.58 16.02
C GLU A 304 1.98 -15.04 16.16
N ALA A 305 2.19 -14.33 15.05
CA ALA A 305 2.21 -12.87 15.03
C ALA A 305 0.88 -12.28 15.53
N PHE A 306 -0.24 -12.80 15.02
CA PHE A 306 -1.56 -12.36 15.44
C PHE A 306 -1.80 -12.62 16.93
N ASP A 307 -1.47 -13.81 17.43
CA ASP A 307 -1.62 -14.19 18.84
C ASP A 307 -0.80 -13.30 19.77
N ARG A 308 0.46 -13.00 19.40
CA ARG A 308 1.31 -12.09 20.18
C ARG A 308 0.68 -10.71 20.26
N LEU A 309 0.23 -10.14 19.14
CA LEU A 309 -0.43 -8.84 19.09
C LEU A 309 -1.73 -8.83 19.88
N ALA A 310 -2.59 -9.84 19.73
CA ALA A 310 -3.87 -9.93 20.43
C ALA A 310 -3.69 -9.98 21.95
N ARG A 311 -2.73 -10.79 22.43
CA ARG A 311 -2.39 -10.88 23.86
C ARG A 311 -1.78 -9.58 24.38
N ALA A 312 -0.86 -8.97 23.65
CA ALA A 312 -0.22 -7.73 24.06
C ALA A 312 -1.23 -6.57 24.14
N ILE A 313 -2.16 -6.48 23.18
CA ILE A 313 -3.23 -5.47 23.18
C ILE A 313 -4.21 -5.73 24.35
N ALA A 314 -4.58 -6.97 24.61
CA ALA A 314 -5.47 -7.33 25.72
C ALA A 314 -4.84 -7.04 27.10
N GLY A 315 -3.52 -7.19 27.22
CA GLY A 315 -2.74 -6.93 28.43
C GLY A 315 -2.49 -5.46 28.74
N ASP A 316 -2.73 -4.55 27.78
CA ASP A 316 -2.49 -3.12 27.94
C ASP A 316 -3.80 -2.33 28.10
N ALA A 317 -4.25 -2.17 29.34
CA ALA A 317 -5.49 -1.45 29.64
C ALA A 317 -5.49 0.05 29.24
N ALA A 318 -4.32 0.65 29.04
CA ALA A 318 -4.19 2.04 28.62
C ALA A 318 -4.27 2.20 27.09
N LEU A 319 -4.10 1.11 26.34
CA LEU A 319 -4.13 1.12 24.90
C LEU A 319 -5.58 1.13 24.38
N ARG A 320 -5.92 2.16 23.62
CA ARG A 320 -7.26 2.35 23.04
C ARG A 320 -7.15 2.45 21.55
N ILE A 321 -7.27 1.31 20.87
CA ILE A 321 -7.17 1.22 19.42
C ILE A 321 -8.57 1.40 18.85
N ASN A 322 -8.75 2.42 18.04
CA ASN A 322 -10.04 2.88 17.51
C ASN A 322 -10.21 2.62 16.00
N PHE A 323 -9.32 1.82 15.43
CA PHE A 323 -9.35 1.38 14.04
C PHE A 323 -9.17 -0.14 13.95
N PRO A 324 -9.63 -0.79 12.87
CA PRO A 324 -9.38 -2.20 12.67
C PRO A 324 -7.88 -2.47 12.45
N MET A 325 -7.42 -3.61 12.92
CA MET A 325 -6.23 -4.28 12.42
C MET A 325 -6.65 -5.07 11.18
N GLU A 326 -5.91 -4.94 10.08
CA GLU A 326 -6.21 -5.64 8.84
C GLU A 326 -5.12 -6.65 8.52
N LEU A 327 -5.52 -7.88 8.19
CA LEU A 327 -4.64 -8.92 7.69
C LEU A 327 -4.96 -9.16 6.23
N ARG A 328 -3.92 -9.07 5.38
CA ARG A 328 -3.97 -9.32 3.94
C ARG A 328 -2.94 -10.36 3.55
N PHE A 329 -3.14 -11.00 2.42
CA PHE A 329 -2.27 -12.05 1.95
C PHE A 329 -1.67 -11.68 0.60
N VAL A 330 -0.36 -11.90 0.44
CA VAL A 330 0.37 -11.56 -0.78
C VAL A 330 1.29 -12.73 -1.10
N PRO A 331 1.25 -13.30 -2.32
CA PRO A 331 2.11 -14.39 -2.70
C PRO A 331 3.54 -13.91 -2.87
N SER A 332 4.46 -14.84 -2.82
CA SER A 332 5.87 -14.63 -3.15
C SER A 332 6.04 -13.93 -4.50
N ASP A 333 6.94 -12.96 -4.56
CA ASP A 333 7.33 -12.31 -5.81
C ASP A 333 8.86 -12.14 -5.92
N PRO A 334 9.41 -11.94 -7.15
CA PRO A 334 10.84 -11.84 -7.38
C PRO A 334 11.41 -10.42 -7.22
N ALA A 335 10.59 -9.40 -6.88
CA ALA A 335 11.08 -8.03 -6.79
C ALA A 335 11.99 -7.87 -5.57
N TRP A 336 13.20 -7.34 -5.78
CA TRP A 336 14.28 -7.36 -4.80
C TRP A 336 13.95 -6.69 -3.47
N LEU A 337 13.19 -5.60 -3.50
CA LEU A 337 12.76 -4.87 -2.29
C LEU A 337 11.26 -5.07 -1.96
N SER A 338 10.61 -6.05 -2.58
CA SER A 338 9.23 -6.37 -2.20
C SER A 338 9.16 -6.89 -0.75
N PRO A 339 8.19 -6.45 0.05
CA PRO A 339 7.93 -7.08 1.35
C PRO A 339 7.60 -8.59 1.25
N ALA A 340 7.08 -9.05 0.10
CA ALA A 340 6.78 -10.46 -0.19
C ALA A 340 7.88 -11.17 -1.00
N GLN A 341 9.09 -10.59 -1.09
CA GLN A 341 10.19 -11.19 -1.83
C GLN A 341 10.53 -12.58 -1.31
N GLY A 342 10.39 -13.59 -2.19
CA GLY A 342 10.81 -14.96 -1.96
C GLY A 342 9.90 -15.81 -1.08
N VAL A 343 8.81 -15.27 -0.49
CA VAL A 343 7.92 -16.01 0.40
C VAL A 343 6.49 -15.46 0.38
N ASP A 344 5.50 -16.36 0.46
CA ASP A 344 4.11 -15.97 0.70
C ASP A 344 3.99 -15.26 2.05
N THR A 345 3.33 -14.11 2.08
CA THR A 345 3.24 -13.28 3.27
C THR A 345 1.82 -13.03 3.74
N CYS A 346 1.67 -12.85 5.05
CA CYS A 346 0.58 -12.12 5.66
C CYS A 346 1.05 -10.70 5.96
N GLN A 347 0.33 -9.71 5.43
CA GLN A 347 0.56 -8.29 5.70
C GLN A 347 -0.38 -7.88 6.83
N ILE A 348 0.16 -7.50 7.98
CA ILE A 348 -0.61 -7.06 9.15
C ILE A 348 -0.52 -5.54 9.22
N GLY A 349 -1.62 -4.85 8.92
CA GLY A 349 -1.75 -3.41 9.01
C GLY A 349 -2.32 -2.96 10.34
N ALA A 350 -1.66 -2.03 11.02
CA ALA A 350 -2.08 -1.40 12.25
C ALA A 350 -2.41 0.07 12.01
N TYR A 351 -3.68 0.41 12.15
CA TYR A 351 -4.23 1.76 11.91
C TYR A 351 -4.56 2.43 13.23
N CYS A 352 -4.33 3.73 13.33
CA CYS A 352 -4.59 4.47 14.55
C CYS A 352 -4.92 5.95 14.28
N HIS A 353 -5.82 6.50 15.09
CA HIS A 353 -6.11 7.94 15.13
C HIS A 353 -6.01 8.46 16.55
N GLY A 354 -5.23 9.53 16.76
CA GLY A 354 -5.11 10.22 18.03
C GLY A 354 -3.92 9.79 18.89
N ARG A 355 -4.06 9.88 20.22
CA ARG A 355 -2.95 9.85 21.18
C ARG A 355 -2.31 8.47 21.41
N SER A 356 -2.98 7.38 21.05
CA SER A 356 -2.49 6.02 21.29
C SER A 356 -1.53 5.49 20.22
N CYS A 357 -1.31 6.24 19.12
CA CYS A 357 -0.59 5.74 17.96
C CYS A 357 0.86 5.34 18.28
N ASP A 358 1.63 6.20 18.94
CA ASP A 358 3.04 5.91 19.24
C ASP A 358 3.18 4.67 20.13
N ARG A 359 2.35 4.57 21.19
CA ARG A 359 2.34 3.42 22.07
C ARG A 359 1.93 2.14 21.33
N TYR A 360 0.92 2.24 20.45
CA TYR A 360 0.44 1.11 19.66
C TYR A 360 1.50 0.63 18.67
N PHE A 361 2.15 1.53 17.94
CA PHE A 361 3.16 1.15 16.97
C PHE A 361 4.44 0.62 17.63
N ALA A 362 4.83 1.18 18.77
CA ALA A 362 5.93 0.63 19.58
C ALA A 362 5.62 -0.81 20.07
N LEU A 363 4.39 -1.05 20.57
CA LEU A 363 3.93 -2.39 20.91
C LEU A 363 3.95 -3.33 19.70
N PHE A 364 3.40 -2.88 18.58
CA PHE A 364 3.32 -3.64 17.33
C PHE A 364 4.70 -4.15 16.88
N TRP A 365 5.68 -3.26 16.79
CA TRP A 365 7.03 -3.64 16.37
C TRP A 365 7.79 -4.44 17.42
N ARG A 366 7.58 -4.18 18.71
CA ARG A 366 8.16 -5.00 19.78
C ARG A 366 7.75 -6.47 19.65
N GLU A 367 6.48 -6.74 19.33
CA GLU A 367 5.97 -8.11 19.20
C GLU A 367 6.42 -8.79 17.89
N LEU A 368 6.63 -8.04 16.82
CA LEU A 368 6.84 -8.59 15.48
C LEU A 368 8.29 -8.65 15.01
N ARG A 369 9.20 -7.83 15.55
CA ARG A 369 10.63 -7.83 15.11
C ARG A 369 11.29 -9.19 15.22
N ALA A 370 11.02 -9.93 16.30
CA ALA A 370 11.58 -11.28 16.52
C ALA A 370 11.09 -12.33 15.52
N LEU A 371 10.04 -12.02 14.74
CA LEU A 371 9.48 -12.88 13.70
C LEU A 371 10.01 -12.51 12.29
N HIS A 372 11.07 -11.72 12.21
CA HIS A 372 11.65 -11.22 10.95
C HIS A 372 10.62 -10.49 10.06
N ALA A 373 9.71 -9.74 10.68
CA ALA A 373 8.69 -8.95 9.99
C ALA A 373 9.33 -7.83 9.17
N ARG A 374 9.05 -7.79 7.88
CA ARG A 374 9.48 -6.72 6.96
C ARG A 374 8.52 -5.54 7.03
N PRO A 375 8.98 -4.31 7.25
CA PRO A 375 8.09 -3.15 7.21
C PRO A 375 7.66 -2.85 5.77
N HIS A 376 6.41 -2.37 5.61
CA HIS A 376 5.93 -1.82 4.34
C HIS A 376 6.54 -0.43 4.13
N TRP A 377 7.22 -0.22 2.99
CA TRP A 377 8.00 0.99 2.70
C TRP A 377 7.23 2.31 2.75
N GLY A 378 5.96 2.29 2.40
CA GLY A 378 5.07 3.47 2.41
C GLY A 378 4.43 3.77 3.76
N LYS A 379 4.63 2.93 4.79
CA LYS A 379 4.02 3.07 6.11
C LYS A 379 5.02 3.60 7.14
N GLU A 380 4.56 3.96 8.35
CA GLU A 380 5.47 4.34 9.42
C GLU A 380 6.37 3.15 9.81
N LEU A 381 7.67 3.37 9.81
CA LEU A 381 8.67 2.39 10.19
C LEU A 381 9.79 3.09 10.96
N ASP A 382 10.42 2.35 11.87
CA ASP A 382 11.52 2.82 12.72
C ASP A 382 12.74 1.87 12.68
N HIS A 383 12.85 1.09 11.60
CA HIS A 383 13.94 0.14 11.39
C HIS A 383 15.22 0.86 11.02
N THR A 384 16.34 0.38 11.56
CA THR A 384 17.68 0.81 11.20
C THR A 384 18.13 0.21 9.87
N ALA A 385 19.17 0.78 9.25
CA ALA A 385 19.75 0.24 8.02
C ALA A 385 20.25 -1.21 8.18
N ASP A 386 20.76 -1.57 9.36
CA ASP A 386 21.24 -2.94 9.63
C ASP A 386 20.09 -3.93 9.75
N GLU A 387 18.98 -3.55 10.39
CA GLU A 387 17.74 -4.36 10.43
C GLU A 387 17.19 -4.55 9.02
N ILE A 388 17.14 -3.49 8.20
CA ILE A 388 16.71 -3.55 6.81
C ILE A 388 17.61 -4.50 6.01
N ARG A 389 18.92 -4.39 6.15
CA ARG A 389 19.89 -5.27 5.46
C ARG A 389 19.69 -6.74 5.82
N ALA A 390 19.39 -7.04 7.07
CA ALA A 390 19.11 -8.40 7.52
C ALA A 390 17.79 -8.98 6.96
N LEU A 391 16.81 -8.12 6.67
CA LEU A 391 15.49 -8.53 6.19
C LEU A 391 15.41 -8.71 4.67
N TRP A 392 16.23 -8.03 3.87
CA TRP A 392 16.22 -8.09 2.41
C TRP A 392 17.51 -8.65 1.81
N PRO A 393 17.56 -9.94 1.46
CA PRO A 393 18.75 -10.59 0.89
C PRO A 393 19.26 -9.93 -0.40
N GLU A 394 18.34 -9.38 -1.22
CA GLU A 394 18.63 -8.77 -2.52
C GLU A 394 19.01 -7.29 -2.42
N LEU A 395 19.14 -6.72 -1.20
CA LEU A 395 19.46 -5.31 -1.02
C LEU A 395 20.78 -4.93 -1.68
N GLY A 396 21.81 -5.80 -1.59
CA GLY A 396 23.10 -5.54 -2.23
C GLY A 396 23.02 -5.43 -3.76
N ARG A 397 22.16 -6.27 -4.40
CA ARG A 397 21.91 -6.18 -5.85
C ARG A 397 21.17 -4.88 -6.20
N PHE A 398 20.21 -4.47 -5.37
CA PHE A 398 19.52 -3.20 -5.55
C PHE A 398 20.49 -2.00 -5.44
N GLN A 399 21.39 -2.03 -4.47
CA GLN A 399 22.42 -1.00 -4.30
C GLN A 399 23.33 -0.91 -5.53
N ALA A 400 23.77 -2.05 -6.08
CA ALA A 400 24.58 -2.07 -7.29
C ALA A 400 23.84 -1.49 -8.51
N LEU A 401 22.55 -1.82 -8.67
CA LEU A 401 21.70 -1.21 -9.72
C LEU A 401 21.54 0.30 -9.51
N ARG A 402 21.42 0.74 -8.26
CA ARG A 402 21.35 2.17 -7.92
C ARG A 402 22.66 2.89 -8.21
N ASP A 403 23.81 2.25 -7.92
CA ASP A 403 25.14 2.80 -8.25
C ASP A 403 25.31 3.04 -9.74
N GLU A 404 24.76 2.12 -10.56
CA GLU A 404 24.74 2.24 -12.03
C GLU A 404 23.82 3.37 -12.53
N LEU A 405 22.60 3.47 -11.98
CA LEU A 405 21.55 4.37 -12.51
C LEU A 405 21.56 5.77 -11.89
N ASP A 406 22.03 5.90 -10.65
CA ASP A 406 22.10 7.16 -9.88
C ASP A 406 23.45 7.27 -9.13
N PRO A 407 24.58 7.31 -9.84
CA PRO A 407 25.91 7.36 -9.22
C PRO A 407 26.11 8.63 -8.35
N GLU A 408 25.48 9.73 -8.72
CA GLU A 408 25.53 11.00 -8.00
C GLU A 408 24.56 11.06 -6.81
N ARG A 409 23.73 10.02 -6.62
CA ARG A 409 22.70 10.00 -5.57
C ARG A 409 21.72 11.17 -5.65
N MET A 410 21.40 11.63 -6.86
CA MET A 410 20.40 12.65 -7.11
C MET A 410 19.04 12.29 -6.50
N PHE A 411 18.64 11.01 -6.61
CA PHE A 411 17.38 10.49 -6.06
C PHE A 411 17.52 9.99 -4.62
N GLY A 412 18.68 10.20 -3.97
CA GLY A 412 18.93 9.95 -2.56
C GLY A 412 18.11 10.86 -1.63
N SER A 413 17.95 10.45 -0.37
CA SER A 413 17.36 11.26 0.71
C SER A 413 17.81 10.74 2.06
N ALA A 414 17.53 11.49 3.13
CA ALA A 414 17.78 11.03 4.50
C ALA A 414 17.04 9.71 4.82
N PHE A 415 15.86 9.47 4.23
CA PHE A 415 15.17 8.20 4.38
C PHE A 415 15.97 7.03 3.78
N HIS A 416 16.51 7.21 2.56
CA HIS A 416 17.30 6.16 1.90
C HIS A 416 18.61 5.89 2.67
N ALA A 417 19.30 6.93 3.10
CA ALA A 417 20.52 6.78 3.90
C ALA A 417 20.27 6.00 5.20
N GLY A 418 19.13 6.26 5.86
CA GLY A 418 18.74 5.57 7.10
C GLY A 418 18.17 4.16 6.91
N THR A 419 17.91 3.71 5.67
CA THR A 419 17.27 2.40 5.38
C THR A 419 18.10 1.55 4.41
N ILE A 420 18.16 1.93 3.14
CA ILE A 420 18.82 1.15 2.08
C ILE A 420 20.29 1.53 1.84
N GLY A 421 20.82 2.47 2.58
CA GLY A 421 22.17 3.02 2.42
C GLY A 421 22.21 4.33 1.64
N ALA A 422 23.31 5.07 1.84
CA ALA A 422 23.54 6.37 1.22
C ALA A 422 23.75 6.27 -0.31
#